data_dbd01361762bad09ccb977b703d83361
#
_entry.id   dbd01361762bad09ccb977b703d83361
#
_cell.length_a   1.000
_cell.length_b   1.000
_cell.length_c   1.000
_cell.angle_alpha   90.00
_cell.angle_beta   90.00
_cell.angle_gamma   90.00
#
_symmetry.space_group_name_H-M   'P 1'
#
loop_
_entity.id
_entity.type
_entity.pdbx_description
1 polymer ?
#
loop_
_entity_poly.entity_id
_entity_poly.type
_entity_poly.pdbx_seq_one_letter_code
_entity_poly.pdbx_strand_id
1 'polypeptide(L)'
;MFTKISAFILVIAFVVAGSAHTDANADNAKDPAADSGKAAPGMNSAGEVIDASKVESGHGQKVKGINDYEGEITGIPAPNSKFTQLQIGMGMKQVTDIAGPPTDQGAYITGKAFIPFYFGSDRHRFELVYKGEGRLIFAGGSLGNYSGGNLIWIIHCATEPGYR
;
A
#
# COMPACT_ATOMS: atom_id res chain seq x y z
N MET A 1 48.31 -32.24 8.34
CA MET A 1 49.04 -31.51 7.28
C MET A 1 48.39 -30.12 7.18
N PHE A 2 49.12 -29.13 7.70
CA PHE A 2 48.63 -27.76 7.88
C PHE A 2 48.83 -26.98 6.58
N THR A 3 47.88 -26.14 6.20
CA THR A 3 48.21 -25.00 5.34
C THR A 3 47.31 -23.81 5.70
N LYS A 4 47.93 -22.80 6.32
CA LYS A 4 47.46 -21.43 6.54
C LYS A 4 47.65 -20.63 5.26
N ILE A 5 46.70 -19.80 4.88
CA ILE A 5 46.86 -18.65 3.98
C ILE A 5 45.95 -17.55 4.50
N SER A 6 46.43 -16.64 5.24
CA SER A 6 47.04 -15.32 5.02
C SER A 6 46.13 -14.29 4.37
N ALA A 7 45.79 -13.31 5.20
CA ALA A 7 45.03 -12.07 4.91
C ALA A 7 45.79 -11.20 3.88
N PHE A 8 45.03 -10.53 3.04
CA PHE A 8 45.50 -9.35 2.31
C PHE A 8 44.51 -8.21 2.48
N ILE A 9 44.94 -7.27 3.30
CA ILE A 9 44.31 -5.96 3.44
C ILE A 9 44.88 -5.09 2.33
N LEU A 10 44.05 -4.56 1.46
CA LEU A 10 44.45 -3.51 0.53
C LEU A 10 43.65 -2.24 0.84
N VAL A 11 44.30 -1.33 1.53
CA VAL A 11 43.85 0.06 1.71
C VAL A 11 44.29 0.84 0.49
N ILE A 12 43.36 1.38 -0.27
CA ILE A 12 43.63 2.42 -1.28
C ILE A 12 42.88 3.67 -0.88
N ALA A 13 43.64 4.62 -0.35
CA ALA A 13 43.21 5.99 -0.19
C ALA A 13 43.39 6.72 -1.54
N PHE A 14 42.32 7.28 -2.08
CA PHE A 14 42.36 8.26 -3.16
C PHE A 14 41.82 9.59 -2.66
N VAL A 15 42.75 10.50 -2.44
CA VAL A 15 42.49 11.93 -2.29
C VAL A 15 42.60 12.54 -3.67
N VAL A 16 41.54 13.14 -4.20
CA VAL A 16 41.61 14.14 -5.26
C VAL A 16 40.73 15.31 -4.87
N ALA A 17 41.38 16.43 -4.69
CA ALA A 17 40.79 17.74 -4.49
C ALA A 17 40.42 18.37 -5.83
N GLY A 18 39.32 19.14 -5.83
CA GLY A 18 39.18 20.33 -6.65
C GLY A 18 38.26 20.24 -7.84
N SER A 19 37.11 20.87 -7.79
CA SER A 19 36.79 22.13 -8.48
C SER A 19 35.28 22.35 -8.43
N ALA A 20 34.91 23.52 -7.96
CA ALA A 20 33.57 24.07 -7.94
C ALA A 20 33.04 24.27 -9.36
N HIS A 21 31.81 23.82 -9.62
CA HIS A 21 30.91 24.44 -10.59
C HIS A 21 29.54 24.53 -9.96
N THR A 22 29.19 25.75 -9.69
CA THR A 22 27.84 26.21 -9.40
C THR A 22 27.06 26.22 -10.70
N ASP A 23 26.00 25.41 -10.79
CA ASP A 23 24.86 25.76 -11.59
C ASP A 23 23.61 25.29 -10.87
N ALA A 24 22.82 26.29 -10.53
CA ALA A 24 21.52 26.18 -9.91
C ALA A 24 20.51 25.64 -10.93
N ASN A 25 19.84 24.55 -10.59
CA ASN A 25 18.41 24.44 -10.88
C ASN A 25 17.78 23.49 -9.87
N ALA A 26 17.14 24.07 -8.90
CA ALA A 26 16.35 23.38 -7.90
C ALA A 26 14.98 23.08 -8.48
N ASP A 27 14.78 21.90 -9.02
CA ASP A 27 13.45 21.32 -9.08
C ASP A 27 13.19 20.60 -7.76
N ASN A 28 12.48 21.32 -6.93
CA ASN A 28 12.03 20.98 -5.60
C ASN A 28 10.93 19.90 -5.70
N ALA A 29 11.31 18.65 -5.88
CA ALA A 29 10.46 17.54 -5.56
C ALA A 29 10.38 17.47 -4.03
N LYS A 30 9.40 18.18 -3.48
CA LYS A 30 9.04 18.14 -2.07
C LYS A 30 8.50 16.75 -1.78
N ASP A 31 9.38 15.85 -1.30
CA ASP A 31 8.96 14.68 -0.55
C ASP A 31 8.03 15.17 0.56
N PRO A 32 6.81 14.64 0.68
CA PRO A 32 5.99 14.93 1.83
C PRO A 32 6.73 14.35 3.04
N ALA A 33 7.42 15.24 3.77
CA ALA A 33 7.99 14.93 5.07
C ALA A 33 6.87 14.30 5.90
N ALA A 34 7.11 13.08 6.34
CA ALA A 34 6.29 12.43 7.36
C ALA A 34 6.19 13.39 8.55
N ASP A 35 5.00 13.90 8.79
CA ASP A 35 4.66 14.63 10.00
C ASP A 35 4.76 13.63 11.17
N SER A 36 5.95 13.60 11.79
CA SER A 36 6.28 12.70 12.88
C SER A 36 5.66 13.20 14.18
N GLY A 37 4.35 13.00 14.35
CA GLY A 37 3.71 13.37 15.62
C GLY A 37 2.25 12.97 15.78
N LYS A 38 1.50 12.76 14.73
CA LYS A 38 0.09 12.40 14.81
C LYS A 38 -0.16 11.10 14.05
N ALA A 39 -0.69 10.09 14.74
CA ALA A 39 -1.10 8.85 14.07
C ALA A 39 -2.08 9.16 12.93
N ALA A 40 -1.93 8.46 11.80
CA ALA A 40 -2.84 8.60 10.67
C ALA A 40 -4.27 8.21 11.07
N PRO A 41 -5.31 8.74 10.40
CA PRO A 41 -6.68 8.38 10.70
C PRO A 41 -6.89 6.86 10.69
N GLY A 42 -7.52 6.33 11.74
CA GLY A 42 -7.78 4.89 11.90
C GLY A 42 -6.56 4.04 12.27
N MET A 43 -5.39 4.65 12.52
CA MET A 43 -4.15 3.96 12.89
C MET A 43 -3.64 4.39 14.26
N ASN A 44 -2.84 3.55 14.89
CA ASN A 44 -2.09 3.90 16.09
C ASN A 44 -0.65 4.34 15.75
N SER A 45 0.10 4.78 16.78
CA SER A 45 1.50 5.21 16.62
C SER A 45 2.47 4.08 16.25
N ALA A 46 2.07 2.82 16.35
CA ALA A 46 2.85 1.65 15.93
C ALA A 46 2.61 1.28 14.45
N GLY A 47 1.75 2.02 13.75
CA GLY A 47 1.39 1.72 12.36
C GLY A 47 0.35 0.61 12.19
N GLU A 48 -0.30 0.19 13.28
CA GLU A 48 -1.40 -0.78 13.23
C GLU A 48 -2.71 -0.05 12.93
N VAL A 49 -3.54 -0.65 12.09
CA VAL A 49 -4.90 -0.18 11.84
C VAL A 49 -5.81 -0.66 12.97
N ILE A 50 -6.43 0.30 13.65
CA ILE A 50 -7.39 0.06 14.74
C ILE A 50 -8.84 0.27 14.30
N ASP A 51 -9.04 1.04 13.22
CA ASP A 51 -10.35 1.28 12.61
C ASP A 51 -10.18 1.44 11.09
N ALA A 52 -10.37 0.34 10.37
CA ALA A 52 -10.15 0.33 8.93
C ALA A 52 -11.15 1.20 8.14
N SER A 53 -12.30 1.57 8.74
CA SER A 53 -13.28 2.45 8.12
C SER A 53 -12.81 3.91 8.03
N LYS A 54 -11.84 4.29 8.87
CA LYS A 54 -11.29 5.63 8.95
C LYS A 54 -9.95 5.79 8.26
N VAL A 55 -9.35 4.68 7.79
CA VAL A 55 -8.06 4.75 7.10
C VAL A 55 -8.20 5.49 5.78
N GLU A 56 -7.31 6.44 5.57
CA GLU A 56 -7.22 7.20 4.33
C GLU A 56 -6.04 6.71 3.48
N SER A 57 -6.22 6.74 2.16
CA SER A 57 -5.16 6.37 1.20
C SER A 57 -4.00 7.37 1.26
N GLY A 58 -2.78 6.85 1.13
CA GLY A 58 -1.55 7.64 1.20
C GLY A 58 -0.78 7.50 2.52
N HIS A 59 -1.30 6.77 3.48
CA HIS A 59 -0.65 6.51 4.77
C HIS A 59 -0.01 5.11 4.86
N GLY A 60 -0.19 4.28 3.84
CA GLY A 60 0.43 2.96 3.77
C GLY A 60 1.66 2.93 2.85
N GLN A 61 2.21 1.75 2.68
CA GLN A 61 3.32 1.48 1.78
C GLN A 61 2.80 1.38 0.34
N LYS A 62 3.32 2.22 -0.55
CA LYS A 62 3.09 2.08 -1.99
C LYS A 62 3.86 0.88 -2.52
N VAL A 63 3.19 0.05 -3.27
CA VAL A 63 3.76 -1.16 -3.86
C VAL A 63 3.37 -1.29 -5.33
N LYS A 64 4.29 -1.85 -6.12
CA LYS A 64 4.02 -2.26 -7.49
C LYS A 64 3.58 -3.72 -7.46
N GLY A 65 2.42 -3.99 -8.03
CA GLY A 65 1.82 -5.31 -8.11
C GLY A 65 2.04 -6.01 -9.45
N ILE A 66 1.15 -6.95 -9.77
CA ILE A 66 1.14 -7.64 -11.06
C ILE A 66 0.55 -6.75 -12.17
N ASN A 67 0.94 -7.00 -13.43
CA ASN A 67 0.45 -6.27 -14.60
C ASN A 67 0.62 -4.74 -14.52
N ASP A 68 1.73 -4.29 -13.90
CA ASP A 68 2.07 -2.87 -13.70
C ASP A 68 1.06 -2.07 -12.87
N TYR A 69 0.16 -2.74 -12.16
CA TYR A 69 -0.71 -2.07 -11.20
C TYR A 69 0.11 -1.49 -10.04
N GLU A 70 -0.20 -0.27 -9.67
CA GLU A 70 0.31 0.36 -8.45
C GLU A 70 -0.81 0.42 -7.41
N GLY A 71 -0.44 0.23 -6.16
CA GLY A 71 -1.40 0.25 -5.07
C GLY A 71 -0.73 0.48 -3.72
N GLU A 72 -1.50 0.24 -2.68
CA GLU A 72 -1.10 0.53 -1.32
C GLU A 72 -1.35 -0.67 -0.41
N ILE A 73 -0.47 -0.86 0.58
CA ILE A 73 -0.67 -1.79 1.69
C ILE A 73 -0.57 -1.00 2.99
N THR A 74 -1.61 -1.05 3.81
CA THR A 74 -1.70 -0.31 5.07
C THR A 74 -1.93 -1.26 6.23
N GLY A 75 -1.27 -0.99 7.36
CA GLY A 75 -1.38 -1.78 8.59
C GLY A 75 -0.49 -3.02 8.62
N ILE A 76 -0.64 -3.81 9.68
CA ILE A 76 0.13 -5.02 9.96
C ILE A 76 -0.80 -6.22 9.83
N PRO A 77 -0.43 -7.25 9.04
CA PRO A 77 -1.27 -8.42 8.88
C PRO A 77 -1.47 -9.18 10.18
N ALA A 78 -2.68 -9.67 10.41
CA ALA A 78 -2.95 -10.61 11.50
C ALA A 78 -2.14 -11.90 11.32
N PRO A 79 -1.80 -12.63 12.40
CA PRO A 79 -1.14 -13.93 12.29
C PRO A 79 -1.94 -14.87 11.38
N ASN A 80 -1.26 -15.50 10.42
CA ASN A 80 -1.86 -16.41 9.43
C ASN A 80 -2.91 -15.77 8.50
N SER A 81 -2.94 -14.45 8.38
CA SER A 81 -3.85 -13.76 7.46
C SER A 81 -3.64 -14.21 6.03
N LYS A 82 -4.74 -14.53 5.35
CA LYS A 82 -4.73 -14.88 3.92
C LYS A 82 -4.37 -13.69 3.04
N PHE A 83 -4.51 -12.48 3.54
CA PHE A 83 -4.14 -11.26 2.82
C PHE A 83 -2.65 -11.20 2.48
N THR A 84 -1.79 -11.93 3.22
CA THR A 84 -0.36 -12.03 2.91
C THR A 84 -0.05 -12.76 1.60
N GLN A 85 -1.03 -13.49 1.05
CA GLN A 85 -0.93 -14.19 -0.24
C GLN A 85 -1.45 -13.35 -1.41
N LEU A 86 -2.05 -12.20 -1.13
CA LEU A 86 -2.63 -11.33 -2.14
C LEU A 86 -1.59 -10.38 -2.71
N GLN A 87 -1.78 -9.98 -3.96
CA GLN A 87 -0.94 -9.02 -4.66
C GLN A 87 -1.80 -7.94 -5.29
N ILE A 88 -1.32 -6.72 -5.25
CA ILE A 88 -1.93 -5.60 -5.98
C ILE A 88 -2.03 -5.96 -7.46
N GLY A 89 -3.15 -5.63 -8.09
CA GLY A 89 -3.44 -5.97 -9.48
C GLY A 89 -4.20 -7.29 -9.68
N MET A 90 -4.35 -8.12 -8.64
CA MET A 90 -5.19 -9.33 -8.72
C MET A 90 -6.66 -8.98 -8.99
N GLY A 91 -7.30 -9.73 -9.85
CA GLY A 91 -8.75 -9.61 -10.09
C GLY A 91 -9.58 -10.09 -8.90
N MET A 92 -10.77 -9.54 -8.72
CA MET A 92 -11.65 -9.84 -7.57
C MET A 92 -11.92 -11.33 -7.41
N LYS A 93 -12.15 -12.07 -8.50
CA LYS A 93 -12.36 -13.53 -8.43
C LYS A 93 -11.14 -14.25 -7.87
N GLN A 94 -9.94 -13.90 -8.33
CA GLN A 94 -8.70 -14.52 -7.85
C GLN A 94 -8.49 -14.23 -6.37
N VAL A 95 -8.79 -13.01 -5.93
CA VAL A 95 -8.71 -12.62 -4.51
C VAL A 95 -9.69 -13.43 -3.66
N THR A 96 -10.95 -13.57 -4.09
CA THR A 96 -11.94 -14.34 -3.34
C THR A 96 -11.66 -15.84 -3.34
N ASP A 97 -11.02 -16.37 -4.37
CA ASP A 97 -10.57 -17.78 -4.39
C ASP A 97 -9.49 -18.04 -3.30
N ILE A 98 -8.64 -17.05 -3.01
CA ILE A 98 -7.57 -17.13 -1.99
C ILE A 98 -8.11 -16.77 -0.60
N ALA A 99 -8.73 -15.61 -0.45
CA ALA A 99 -9.18 -15.08 0.83
C ALA A 99 -10.48 -15.74 1.33
N GLY A 100 -11.26 -16.32 0.40
CA GLY A 100 -12.60 -16.83 0.68
C GLY A 100 -13.68 -15.75 0.50
N PRO A 101 -14.95 -16.05 0.87
CA PRO A 101 -16.03 -15.09 0.79
C PRO A 101 -15.84 -13.97 1.82
N PRO A 102 -16.11 -12.70 1.44
CA PRO A 102 -16.08 -11.59 2.39
C PRO A 102 -17.26 -11.67 3.37
N THR A 103 -17.11 -11.04 4.54
CA THR A 103 -18.18 -10.91 5.53
C THR A 103 -19.17 -9.82 5.18
N ASP A 104 -18.72 -8.77 4.48
CA ASP A 104 -19.55 -7.70 3.91
C ASP A 104 -18.88 -7.15 2.65
N GLN A 105 -19.63 -6.50 1.79
CA GLN A 105 -19.10 -5.93 0.55
C GLN A 105 -19.97 -4.77 0.04
N GLY A 106 -19.37 -3.86 -0.71
CA GLY A 106 -20.13 -2.78 -1.37
C GLY A 106 -19.26 -1.73 -2.03
N ALA A 107 -19.93 -0.68 -2.50
CA ALA A 107 -19.24 0.45 -3.12
C ALA A 107 -18.36 1.16 -2.07
N TYR A 108 -17.10 1.38 -2.40
CA TYR A 108 -16.21 2.21 -1.60
C TYR A 108 -16.35 3.67 -2.01
N ILE A 109 -16.86 4.48 -1.10
CA ILE A 109 -17.09 5.91 -1.34
C ILE A 109 -15.85 6.67 -0.90
N THR A 110 -15.10 7.21 -1.87
CA THR A 110 -13.98 8.10 -1.57
C THR A 110 -14.48 9.53 -1.35
N GLY A 111 -13.82 10.30 -0.49
CA GLY A 111 -14.11 11.74 -0.34
C GLY A 111 -14.01 12.51 -1.67
N LYS A 112 -13.24 12.01 -2.63
CA LYS A 112 -13.13 12.54 -4.00
C LYS A 112 -14.40 12.34 -4.85
N ALA A 113 -15.29 11.44 -4.48
CA ALA A 113 -16.57 11.24 -5.17
C ALA A 113 -17.47 12.49 -5.10
N PHE A 114 -17.22 13.37 -4.14
CA PHE A 114 -17.96 14.62 -3.94
C PHE A 114 -17.32 15.85 -4.61
N ILE A 115 -16.18 15.68 -5.31
CA ILE A 115 -15.57 16.79 -6.07
C ILE A 115 -16.31 16.93 -7.39
N PRO A 116 -17.02 18.05 -7.65
CA PRO A 116 -17.66 18.30 -8.94
C PRO A 116 -16.61 18.27 -10.07
N PHE A 117 -16.97 17.64 -11.20
CA PHE A 117 -16.12 17.55 -12.40
C PHE A 117 -14.84 16.69 -12.29
N TYR A 118 -14.72 15.81 -11.29
CA TYR A 118 -13.65 14.82 -11.28
C TYR A 118 -13.97 13.69 -12.28
N PHE A 119 -13.25 13.63 -13.40
CA PHE A 119 -13.47 12.68 -14.52
C PHE A 119 -12.43 11.53 -14.54
N GLY A 120 -11.72 11.28 -13.45
CA GLY A 120 -10.73 10.20 -13.39
C GLY A 120 -11.37 8.80 -13.48
N SER A 121 -10.61 7.81 -13.99
CA SER A 121 -11.00 6.39 -14.06
C SER A 121 -11.25 5.73 -12.70
N ASP A 122 -10.99 6.44 -11.61
CA ASP A 122 -11.04 6.02 -10.22
C ASP A 122 -12.41 6.24 -9.55
N ARG A 123 -13.49 6.34 -10.37
CA ARG A 123 -14.84 6.65 -9.89
C ARG A 123 -15.54 5.50 -9.19
N HIS A 124 -15.18 4.28 -9.53
CA HIS A 124 -15.88 3.10 -9.04
C HIS A 124 -14.88 2.23 -8.30
N ARG A 125 -14.87 2.37 -6.99
CA ARG A 125 -14.16 1.48 -6.09
C ARG A 125 -15.15 0.57 -5.42
N PHE A 126 -14.72 -0.65 -5.17
CA PHE A 126 -15.49 -1.67 -4.50
C PHE A 126 -14.70 -2.20 -3.32
N GLU A 127 -15.37 -2.43 -2.21
CA GLU A 127 -14.78 -2.86 -0.96
C GLU A 127 -15.26 -4.26 -0.60
N LEU A 128 -14.32 -5.12 -0.22
CA LEU A 128 -14.59 -6.39 0.44
C LEU A 128 -14.08 -6.31 1.88
N VAL A 129 -14.94 -6.65 2.83
CA VAL A 129 -14.64 -6.63 4.27
C VAL A 129 -14.49 -8.06 4.77
N TYR A 130 -13.44 -8.32 5.55
CA TYR A 130 -13.14 -9.61 6.14
C TYR A 130 -12.92 -9.46 7.64
N LYS A 131 -13.82 -10.05 8.42
CA LYS A 131 -13.74 -10.00 9.89
C LYS A 131 -12.40 -10.52 10.40
N GLY A 132 -11.72 -9.71 11.22
CA GLY A 132 -10.44 -10.07 11.83
C GLY A 132 -9.23 -10.05 10.89
N GLU A 133 -9.41 -9.68 9.61
CA GLU A 133 -8.31 -9.58 8.65
C GLU A 133 -8.15 -8.16 8.09
N GLY A 134 -9.28 -7.48 7.79
CA GLY A 134 -9.28 -6.11 7.26
C GLY A 134 -10.14 -5.92 6.02
N ARG A 135 -9.71 -5.03 5.13
CA ARG A 135 -10.47 -4.62 3.95
C ARG A 135 -9.62 -4.65 2.67
N LEU A 136 -10.26 -4.96 1.57
CA LEU A 136 -9.66 -5.02 0.24
C LEU A 136 -10.42 -4.07 -0.69
N ILE A 137 -9.70 -3.13 -1.30
CA ILE A 137 -10.29 -2.12 -2.19
C ILE A 137 -9.90 -2.42 -3.63
N PHE A 138 -10.89 -2.46 -4.48
CA PHE A 138 -10.74 -2.70 -5.92
C PHE A 138 -11.09 -1.45 -6.70
N ALA A 139 -10.35 -1.21 -7.79
CA ALA A 139 -10.67 -0.21 -8.78
C ALA A 139 -11.00 -0.86 -10.12
N GLY A 140 -11.89 -0.25 -10.88
CA GLY A 140 -12.35 -0.77 -12.16
C GLY A 140 -13.71 -1.49 -12.02
N GLY A 141 -14.16 -2.07 -13.14
CA GLY A 141 -15.52 -2.56 -13.26
C GLY A 141 -16.47 -1.46 -13.75
N SER A 142 -17.75 -1.80 -13.96
CA SER A 142 -18.80 -0.87 -14.33
C SER A 142 -19.87 -0.83 -13.24
N LEU A 143 -20.69 0.21 -13.23
CA LEU A 143 -21.84 0.33 -12.34
C LEU A 143 -22.71 -0.94 -12.46
N GLY A 144 -22.84 -1.67 -11.35
CA GLY A 144 -23.61 -2.92 -11.28
C GLY A 144 -22.84 -4.20 -11.66
N ASN A 145 -21.61 -4.09 -12.20
CA ASN A 145 -20.74 -5.25 -12.43
C ASN A 145 -19.35 -5.03 -11.82
N TYR A 146 -19.22 -5.34 -10.55
CA TYR A 146 -18.00 -5.15 -9.75
C TYR A 146 -16.96 -6.25 -9.96
N SER A 147 -17.32 -7.34 -10.64
CA SER A 147 -16.45 -8.50 -10.83
C SER A 147 -15.22 -8.26 -11.71
N GLY A 148 -15.17 -7.14 -12.43
CA GLY A 148 -14.06 -6.75 -13.30
C GLY A 148 -12.99 -5.85 -12.63
N GLY A 149 -13.09 -5.59 -11.33
CA GLY A 149 -12.13 -4.73 -10.63
C GLY A 149 -10.84 -5.45 -10.26
N ASN A 150 -9.73 -4.68 -10.20
CA ASN A 150 -8.43 -5.15 -9.75
C ASN A 150 -8.11 -4.58 -8.37
N LEU A 151 -7.44 -5.39 -7.53
CA LEU A 151 -7.03 -5.01 -6.18
C LEU A 151 -6.01 -3.88 -6.23
N ILE A 152 -6.32 -2.77 -5.58
CA ILE A 152 -5.45 -1.58 -5.53
C ILE A 152 -5.03 -1.21 -4.11
N TRP A 153 -5.71 -1.74 -3.09
CA TRP A 153 -5.37 -1.41 -1.72
C TRP A 153 -5.73 -2.56 -0.78
N ILE A 154 -4.77 -2.93 0.07
CA ILE A 154 -4.89 -3.93 1.13
C ILE A 154 -4.79 -3.20 2.46
N ILE A 155 -5.83 -3.27 3.28
CA ILE A 155 -5.87 -2.69 4.63
C ILE A 155 -5.89 -3.85 5.62
N HIS A 156 -4.79 -4.06 6.31
CA HIS A 156 -4.69 -5.05 7.38
C HIS A 156 -5.26 -4.48 8.67
N CYS A 157 -6.28 -5.14 9.25
CA CYS A 157 -6.87 -4.76 10.52
C CYS A 157 -7.32 -5.99 11.29
N ALA A 158 -6.51 -6.45 12.24
CA ALA A 158 -6.80 -7.62 13.06
C ALA A 158 -8.07 -7.47 13.93
N THR A 159 -8.51 -6.23 14.14
CA THR A 159 -9.72 -5.88 14.92
C THR A 159 -10.93 -5.56 14.04
N GLU A 160 -10.86 -5.83 12.71
CA GLU A 160 -11.97 -5.56 11.78
C GLU A 160 -13.24 -6.30 12.21
N PRO A 161 -14.36 -5.58 12.49
CA PRO A 161 -15.60 -6.20 12.97
C PRO A 161 -16.32 -7.01 11.89
N GLY A 162 -16.00 -6.76 10.62
CA GLY A 162 -16.58 -7.47 9.47
C GLY A 162 -17.80 -6.81 8.85
N TYR A 163 -18.04 -5.54 9.15
CA TYR A 163 -19.15 -4.75 8.61
C TYR A 163 -18.63 -3.40 8.10
N ARG A 164 -19.33 -2.83 7.13
CA ARG A 164 -19.07 -1.49 6.60
C ARG A 164 -19.76 -0.42 7.41
#